data_9a55688bafcae55ce8929604acf0f55e
#
_entry.id   9a55688bafcae55ce8929604acf0f55e
#
_cell.length_a   1.000
_cell.length_b   1.000
_cell.length_c   1.000
_cell.angle_alpha   90.00
_cell.angle_beta   90.00
_cell.angle_gamma   90.00
#
_symmetry.space_group_name_H-M   'P 1'
#
loop_
_entity.id
_entity.type
_entity.pdbx_description
1 polymer ?
#
loop_
_entity_poly.entity_id
_entity_poly.type
_entity_poly.pdbx_seq_one_letter_code
_entity_poly.pdbx_strand_id
1 'polypeptide(L)'
;MKKFLLMATALMMAASCCQKAPKVLVLYYSQTGVTKTVAEELQTRLGADIEAVQAVVPYDGDFMATIERSRQEMESGAFPDIEPLKVDVRDYDVIFLGFPIWFGTYATPIATLLNTTDFSGKKIVPFCTFGSGGLESSAKALTERLADSEILPGYGVRAARIEAVPAELDRFLKEGGYVEGECEPLPEFPEQKPVTEEEAAIFNAAVGDYPMMHAQAETVASREVPGGVEYCFTARDLPREGGLKGPGGAMPERTMTVYVLVEQEKAPVFTRVNR
;
A
#
# COMPACT_ATOMS: atom_id res chain seq x y z
N MET A 1 22.51 -63.74 33.54
CA MET A 1 21.40 -62.76 33.79
C MET A 1 21.42 -61.76 32.66
N LYS A 2 20.57 -61.99 31.66
CA LYS A 2 20.48 -61.14 30.46
C LYS A 2 19.23 -60.23 30.65
N LYS A 3 19.47 -58.92 30.74
CA LYS A 3 18.42 -57.91 30.80
C LYS A 3 17.90 -57.64 29.38
N PHE A 4 16.64 -57.99 29.11
CA PHE A 4 15.92 -57.58 27.92
C PHE A 4 15.48 -56.10 28.09
N LEU A 5 15.95 -55.25 27.19
CA LEU A 5 15.52 -53.86 27.06
C LEU A 5 14.43 -53.81 26.00
N LEU A 6 13.17 -53.64 26.41
CA LEU A 6 12.07 -53.39 25.52
C LEU A 6 12.18 -51.95 24.98
N MET A 7 12.40 -51.84 23.70
CA MET A 7 12.37 -50.58 22.99
C MET A 7 10.92 -50.35 22.50
N ALA A 8 10.20 -49.49 23.22
CA ALA A 8 8.90 -49.05 22.77
C ALA A 8 9.05 -47.99 21.70
N THR A 9 8.87 -48.37 20.44
CA THR A 9 8.76 -47.44 19.32
C THR A 9 7.40 -46.76 19.39
N ALA A 10 7.38 -45.51 19.89
CA ALA A 10 6.23 -44.65 19.79
C ALA A 10 6.09 -44.20 18.31
N LEU A 11 5.11 -44.76 17.63
CA LEU A 11 4.67 -44.34 16.30
C LEU A 11 3.96 -43.01 16.46
N MET A 12 4.68 -41.87 16.29
CA MET A 12 4.05 -40.55 16.15
C MET A 12 3.32 -40.54 14.78
N MET A 13 2.04 -40.79 14.80
CA MET A 13 1.17 -40.41 13.70
C MET A 13 1.16 -38.88 13.64
N ALA A 14 1.95 -38.31 12.73
CA ALA A 14 1.77 -36.92 12.29
C ALA A 14 0.39 -36.84 11.63
N ALA A 15 -0.61 -36.37 12.37
CA ALA A 15 -1.86 -35.92 11.80
C ALA A 15 -1.53 -34.71 10.92
N SER A 16 -1.23 -34.96 9.65
CA SER A 16 -1.22 -33.91 8.62
C SER A 16 -2.65 -33.40 8.51
N CYS A 17 -2.96 -32.36 9.28
CA CYS A 17 -4.15 -31.57 9.01
C CYS A 17 -4.02 -31.04 7.59
N CYS A 18 -4.78 -31.60 6.67
CA CYS A 18 -4.95 -31.07 5.34
C CYS A 18 -5.71 -29.74 5.49
N GLN A 19 -5.01 -28.67 5.88
CA GLN A 19 -5.56 -27.33 5.85
C GLN A 19 -5.82 -26.99 4.40
N LYS A 20 -7.07 -26.84 4.05
CA LYS A 20 -7.48 -26.34 2.74
C LYS A 20 -6.76 -24.99 2.52
N ALA A 21 -6.14 -24.81 1.36
CA ALA A 21 -5.54 -23.54 1.01
C ALA A 21 -6.57 -22.41 1.16
N PRO A 22 -6.17 -21.25 1.73
CA PRO A 22 -7.10 -20.15 1.92
C PRO A 22 -7.67 -19.67 0.59
N LYS A 23 -8.97 -19.42 0.56
CA LYS A 23 -9.62 -18.85 -0.62
C LYS A 23 -9.37 -17.36 -0.67
N VAL A 24 -8.80 -16.88 -1.76
CA VAL A 24 -8.34 -15.49 -1.93
C VAL A 24 -9.24 -14.75 -2.90
N LEU A 25 -9.59 -13.50 -2.56
CA LEU A 25 -10.30 -12.55 -3.41
C LEU A 25 -9.44 -11.31 -3.62
N VAL A 26 -9.31 -10.85 -4.85
CA VAL A 26 -8.82 -9.51 -5.19
C VAL A 26 -10.03 -8.61 -5.43
N LEU A 27 -10.34 -7.75 -4.47
CA LEU A 27 -11.48 -6.84 -4.50
C LEU A 27 -10.96 -5.40 -4.61
N TYR A 28 -11.35 -4.65 -5.65
CA TYR A 28 -10.74 -3.35 -5.87
C TYR A 28 -11.67 -2.32 -6.50
N TYR A 29 -11.39 -1.05 -6.24
CA TYR A 29 -11.88 0.09 -7.00
C TYR A 29 -10.75 0.72 -7.83
N SER A 30 -11.04 1.09 -9.07
CA SER A 30 -10.09 1.80 -9.93
C SER A 30 -10.82 2.79 -10.82
N GLN A 31 -10.44 4.07 -10.78
CA GLN A 31 -11.01 5.11 -11.63
C GLN A 31 -10.31 5.18 -12.99
N THR A 32 -8.97 5.27 -13.00
CA THR A 32 -8.16 5.51 -14.20
C THR A 32 -7.51 4.24 -14.77
N GLY A 33 -7.77 3.08 -14.17
CA GLY A 33 -7.17 1.81 -14.59
C GLY A 33 -5.87 1.45 -13.85
N VAL A 34 -5.20 2.39 -13.17
CA VAL A 34 -3.90 2.11 -12.52
C VAL A 34 -4.03 1.06 -11.41
N THR A 35 -5.01 1.18 -10.51
CA THR A 35 -5.25 0.18 -9.47
C THR A 35 -5.69 -1.16 -10.07
N LYS A 36 -6.45 -1.13 -11.18
CA LYS A 36 -6.83 -2.32 -11.93
C LYS A 36 -5.61 -3.11 -12.42
N THR A 37 -4.59 -2.43 -12.97
CA THR A 37 -3.35 -3.09 -13.40
C THR A 37 -2.69 -3.87 -12.26
N VAL A 38 -2.63 -3.30 -11.06
CA VAL A 38 -2.11 -4.00 -9.87
C VAL A 38 -2.99 -5.18 -9.49
N ALA A 39 -4.32 -5.00 -9.54
CA ALA A 39 -5.28 -6.05 -9.21
C ALA A 39 -5.18 -7.26 -10.16
N GLU A 40 -5.03 -7.03 -11.46
CA GLU A 40 -4.89 -8.09 -12.46
C GLU A 40 -3.55 -8.85 -12.31
N GLU A 41 -2.48 -8.15 -11.95
CA GLU A 41 -1.20 -8.78 -11.64
C GLU A 41 -1.30 -9.66 -10.37
N LEU A 42 -1.95 -9.17 -9.32
CA LEU A 42 -2.23 -9.94 -8.10
C LEU A 42 -3.08 -11.17 -8.41
N GLN A 43 -4.16 -11.01 -9.16
CA GLN A 43 -5.01 -12.12 -9.59
C GLN A 43 -4.20 -13.22 -10.27
N THR A 44 -3.37 -12.84 -11.23
CA THR A 44 -2.56 -13.78 -12.01
C THR A 44 -1.58 -14.55 -11.13
N ARG A 45 -0.89 -13.88 -10.21
CA ARG A 45 0.10 -14.50 -9.33
C ARG A 45 -0.49 -15.38 -8.25
N LEU A 46 -1.65 -15.00 -7.72
CA LEU A 46 -2.34 -15.70 -6.65
C LEU A 46 -3.30 -16.79 -7.16
N GLY A 47 -3.64 -16.79 -8.45
CA GLY A 47 -4.72 -17.63 -8.99
C GLY A 47 -6.05 -17.33 -8.30
N ALA A 48 -6.28 -16.08 -7.90
CA ALA A 48 -7.39 -15.65 -7.08
C ALA A 48 -8.63 -15.28 -7.91
N ASP A 49 -9.80 -15.29 -7.27
CA ASP A 49 -10.98 -14.61 -7.83
C ASP A 49 -10.77 -13.09 -7.80
N ILE A 50 -11.37 -12.37 -8.75
CA ILE A 50 -11.26 -10.91 -8.84
C ILE A 50 -12.64 -10.27 -9.03
N GLU A 51 -12.88 -9.16 -8.30
CA GLU A 51 -14.11 -8.37 -8.40
C GLU A 51 -13.77 -6.88 -8.36
N ALA A 52 -14.38 -6.12 -9.28
CA ALA A 52 -14.26 -4.66 -9.30
C ALA A 52 -15.45 -4.02 -8.60
N VAL A 53 -15.19 -3.18 -7.62
CA VAL A 53 -16.18 -2.28 -7.03
C VAL A 53 -16.50 -1.19 -8.06
N GLN A 54 -17.77 -0.98 -8.37
CA GLN A 54 -18.22 0.01 -9.34
C GLN A 54 -19.16 1.01 -8.67
N ALA A 55 -18.88 2.31 -8.82
CA ALA A 55 -19.84 3.33 -8.43
C ALA A 55 -21.02 3.35 -9.41
N VAL A 56 -22.26 3.39 -8.90
CA VAL A 56 -23.48 3.46 -9.72
C VAL A 56 -23.44 4.68 -10.65
N VAL A 57 -22.96 5.82 -10.15
CA VAL A 57 -22.65 6.99 -10.96
C VAL A 57 -21.13 7.07 -11.10
N PRO A 58 -20.58 6.72 -12.26
CA PRO A 58 -19.13 6.74 -12.45
C PRO A 58 -18.53 8.13 -12.25
N TYR A 59 -17.25 8.19 -11.89
CA TYR A 59 -16.49 9.42 -11.97
C TYR A 59 -16.10 9.65 -13.44
N ASP A 60 -16.23 10.86 -13.91
CA ASP A 60 -16.11 11.21 -15.34
C ASP A 60 -14.67 11.16 -15.90
N GLY A 61 -13.68 10.86 -15.05
CA GLY A 61 -12.28 10.81 -15.43
C GLY A 61 -11.58 12.17 -15.45
N ASP A 62 -12.31 13.29 -15.34
CA ASP A 62 -11.71 14.60 -15.13
C ASP A 62 -11.15 14.69 -13.71
N PHE A 63 -9.87 15.02 -13.61
CA PHE A 63 -9.17 15.07 -12.34
C PHE A 63 -9.78 16.09 -11.36
N MET A 64 -10.13 17.27 -11.85
CA MET A 64 -10.69 18.32 -10.99
C MET A 64 -12.12 18.02 -10.57
N ALA A 65 -12.94 17.47 -11.47
CA ALA A 65 -14.30 17.04 -11.14
C ALA A 65 -14.30 15.90 -10.12
N THR A 66 -13.37 14.95 -10.27
CA THR A 66 -13.19 13.87 -9.29
C THR A 66 -12.78 14.41 -7.92
N ILE A 67 -11.84 15.35 -7.85
CA ILE A 67 -11.42 15.99 -6.60
C ILE A 67 -12.61 16.69 -5.94
N GLU A 68 -13.33 17.50 -6.69
CA GLU A 68 -14.44 18.27 -6.14
C GLU A 68 -15.57 17.37 -5.62
N ARG A 69 -15.98 16.37 -6.42
CA ARG A 69 -17.00 15.40 -6.03
C ARG A 69 -16.57 14.61 -4.78
N SER A 70 -15.39 14.02 -4.80
CA SER A 70 -14.92 13.22 -3.67
C SER A 70 -14.69 14.04 -2.40
N ARG A 71 -14.30 15.32 -2.52
CA ARG A 71 -14.22 16.25 -1.40
C ARG A 71 -15.60 16.47 -0.77
N GLN A 72 -16.61 16.74 -1.58
CA GLN A 72 -18.00 16.93 -1.12
C GLN A 72 -18.54 15.67 -0.44
N GLU A 73 -18.29 14.50 -1.01
CA GLU A 73 -18.67 13.20 -0.43
C GLU A 73 -18.01 12.98 0.94
N MET A 74 -16.74 13.32 1.10
CA MET A 74 -16.03 13.21 2.37
C MET A 74 -16.50 14.22 3.41
N GLU A 75 -16.72 15.47 3.02
CA GLU A 75 -17.19 16.53 3.91
C GLU A 75 -18.63 16.29 4.41
N SER A 76 -19.50 15.77 3.56
CA SER A 76 -20.90 15.48 3.88
C SER A 76 -21.09 14.11 4.53
N GLY A 77 -20.15 13.18 4.36
CA GLY A 77 -20.32 11.76 4.71
C GLY A 77 -21.31 11.00 3.82
N ALA A 78 -21.80 11.63 2.74
CA ALA A 78 -22.68 11.00 1.76
C ALA A 78 -21.84 10.36 0.65
N PHE A 79 -21.40 9.15 0.90
CA PHE A 79 -20.59 8.39 -0.05
C PHE A 79 -21.43 7.88 -1.24
N PRO A 80 -20.80 7.64 -2.41
CA PRO A 80 -21.52 7.21 -3.61
C PRO A 80 -22.09 5.81 -3.47
N ASP A 81 -23.25 5.54 -4.03
CA ASP A 81 -23.77 4.20 -4.18
C ASP A 81 -22.83 3.36 -5.06
N ILE A 82 -22.72 2.07 -4.75
CA ILE A 82 -21.96 1.09 -5.54
C ILE A 82 -22.89 0.01 -6.07
N GLU A 83 -22.53 -0.55 -7.22
CA GLU A 83 -23.20 -1.74 -7.75
C GLU A 83 -23.01 -2.92 -6.79
N PRO A 84 -24.02 -3.79 -6.65
CA PRO A 84 -23.91 -4.99 -5.84
C PRO A 84 -22.73 -5.87 -6.29
N LEU A 85 -21.96 -6.39 -5.33
CA LEU A 85 -20.93 -7.37 -5.65
C LEU A 85 -21.56 -8.65 -6.23
N LYS A 86 -20.87 -9.26 -7.19
CA LYS A 86 -21.25 -10.55 -7.77
C LYS A 86 -20.77 -11.73 -6.93
N VAL A 87 -19.74 -11.50 -6.09
CA VAL A 87 -19.18 -12.48 -5.17
C VAL A 87 -19.72 -12.28 -3.76
N ASP A 88 -19.82 -13.35 -3.00
CA ASP A 88 -20.05 -13.26 -1.56
C ASP A 88 -18.71 -13.22 -0.83
N VAL A 89 -18.40 -12.10 -0.19
CA VAL A 89 -17.16 -11.89 0.56
C VAL A 89 -16.98 -12.95 1.66
N ARG A 90 -18.07 -13.50 2.21
CA ARG A 90 -18.03 -14.54 3.24
C ARG A 90 -17.35 -15.83 2.78
N ASP A 91 -17.33 -16.09 1.47
CA ASP A 91 -16.73 -17.29 0.88
C ASP A 91 -15.20 -17.28 0.86
N TYR A 92 -14.54 -16.17 1.26
CA TYR A 92 -13.11 -15.97 1.17
C TYR A 92 -12.48 -15.83 2.56
N ASP A 93 -11.23 -16.27 2.66
CA ASP A 93 -10.45 -16.22 3.89
C ASP A 93 -9.54 -14.96 3.90
N VAL A 94 -8.98 -14.63 2.73
CA VAL A 94 -8.06 -13.50 2.52
C VAL A 94 -8.57 -12.61 1.40
N ILE A 95 -8.62 -11.31 1.65
CA ILE A 95 -9.09 -10.31 0.69
C ILE A 95 -7.98 -9.30 0.45
N PHE A 96 -7.47 -9.27 -0.77
CA PHE A 96 -6.64 -8.18 -1.24
C PHE A 96 -7.54 -7.02 -1.62
N LEU A 97 -7.57 -5.97 -0.80
CA LEU A 97 -8.46 -4.82 -0.97
C LEU A 97 -7.71 -3.65 -1.63
N GLY A 98 -8.08 -3.35 -2.87
CA GLY A 98 -7.40 -2.39 -3.74
C GLY A 98 -8.12 -1.06 -3.92
N PHE A 99 -7.36 0.06 -3.87
CA PHE A 99 -7.93 1.39 -4.07
C PHE A 99 -6.88 2.46 -4.44
N PRO A 100 -7.28 3.49 -5.18
CA PRO A 100 -6.48 4.70 -5.28
C PRO A 100 -6.57 5.50 -3.97
N ILE A 101 -5.48 6.16 -3.60
CA ILE A 101 -5.47 7.08 -2.46
C ILE A 101 -6.06 8.41 -2.87
N TRP A 102 -7.16 8.80 -2.22
CA TRP A 102 -7.76 10.12 -2.31
C TRP A 102 -7.68 10.83 -0.96
N PHE A 103 -7.16 12.06 -0.91
CA PHE A 103 -7.00 12.86 0.31
C PHE A 103 -6.32 12.12 1.47
N GLY A 104 -5.34 11.24 1.15
CA GLY A 104 -4.55 10.50 2.13
C GLY A 104 -5.21 9.25 2.70
N THR A 105 -6.37 8.85 2.17
CA THR A 105 -7.07 7.62 2.54
C THR A 105 -7.63 6.89 1.30
N TYR A 106 -8.39 5.83 1.50
CA TYR A 106 -9.03 5.08 0.42
C TYR A 106 -10.12 5.91 -0.28
N ALA A 107 -10.34 5.64 -1.58
CA ALA A 107 -11.36 6.30 -2.39
C ALA A 107 -12.78 6.09 -1.84
N THR A 108 -13.66 7.07 -2.03
CA THR A 108 -15.01 7.11 -1.46
C THR A 108 -15.92 5.91 -1.84
N PRO A 109 -15.83 5.27 -3.03
CA PRO A 109 -16.55 4.02 -3.28
C PRO A 109 -16.15 2.87 -2.34
N ILE A 110 -14.91 2.85 -1.87
CA ILE A 110 -14.46 1.88 -0.86
C ILE A 110 -15.10 2.19 0.50
N ALA A 111 -15.30 3.46 0.86
CA ALA A 111 -16.03 3.80 2.09
C ALA A 111 -17.46 3.20 2.08
N THR A 112 -18.15 3.25 0.95
CA THR A 112 -19.47 2.60 0.80
C THR A 112 -19.36 1.09 0.92
N LEU A 113 -18.38 0.47 0.26
CA LEU A 113 -18.14 -0.97 0.37
C LEU A 113 -17.97 -1.40 1.83
N LEU A 114 -17.13 -0.66 2.59
CA LEU A 114 -16.86 -0.95 4.00
C LEU A 114 -18.09 -0.70 4.91
N ASN A 115 -19.06 0.11 4.46
CA ASN A 115 -20.30 0.36 5.17
C ASN A 115 -21.36 -0.70 4.92
N THR A 116 -21.33 -1.35 3.75
CA THR A 116 -22.41 -2.22 3.25
C THR A 116 -22.02 -3.69 3.20
N THR A 117 -20.75 -4.04 3.44
CA THR A 117 -20.24 -5.40 3.35
C THR A 117 -19.62 -5.82 4.68
N ASP A 118 -19.94 -7.04 5.14
CA ASP A 118 -19.38 -7.62 6.34
C ASP A 118 -18.04 -8.32 6.04
N PHE A 119 -16.97 -7.80 6.64
CA PHE A 119 -15.61 -8.34 6.56
C PHE A 119 -15.17 -9.08 7.83
N SER A 120 -16.06 -9.30 8.79
CA SER A 120 -15.73 -9.93 10.08
C SER A 120 -15.00 -11.25 9.92
N GLY A 121 -13.91 -11.43 10.65
CA GLY A 121 -13.06 -12.61 10.63
C GLY A 121 -12.20 -12.77 9.39
N LYS A 122 -12.16 -11.79 8.48
CA LYS A 122 -11.33 -11.81 7.27
C LYS A 122 -9.94 -11.26 7.50
N LYS A 123 -8.97 -11.77 6.72
CA LYS A 123 -7.65 -11.17 6.59
C LYS A 123 -7.67 -10.21 5.41
N ILE A 124 -7.39 -8.94 5.67
CA ILE A 124 -7.41 -7.89 4.66
C ILE A 124 -5.99 -7.46 4.35
N VAL A 125 -5.58 -7.60 3.10
CA VAL A 125 -4.29 -7.12 2.59
C VAL A 125 -4.56 -5.90 1.72
N PRO A 126 -4.34 -4.68 2.23
CA PRO A 126 -4.56 -3.48 1.43
C PRO A 126 -3.51 -3.37 0.32
N PHE A 127 -3.95 -2.99 -0.88
CA PHE A 127 -3.03 -2.52 -1.91
C PHE A 127 -3.52 -1.22 -2.50
N CYS A 128 -2.63 -0.28 -2.75
CA CYS A 128 -3.05 1.04 -3.18
C CYS A 128 -2.14 1.67 -4.22
N THR A 129 -2.74 2.56 -5.01
CA THR A 129 -2.03 3.39 -5.97
C THR A 129 -2.18 4.85 -5.58
N PHE A 130 -1.12 5.64 -5.75
CA PHE A 130 -1.09 7.01 -5.28
C PHE A 130 -0.16 7.90 -6.10
N GLY A 131 -0.31 9.22 -5.95
CA GLY A 131 0.64 10.21 -6.47
C GLY A 131 1.89 10.30 -5.59
N SER A 132 1.72 10.30 -4.26
CA SER A 132 2.85 10.48 -3.33
C SER A 132 2.93 9.43 -2.20
N GLY A 133 1.80 8.99 -1.64
CA GLY A 133 1.77 8.06 -0.50
C GLY A 133 0.36 7.89 0.03
N GLY A 134 0.22 7.33 1.24
CA GLY A 134 -1.07 7.14 1.91
C GLY A 134 -1.39 5.69 2.30
N LEU A 135 -0.49 4.74 2.04
CA LEU A 135 -0.70 3.33 2.43
C LEU A 135 -0.86 3.20 3.95
N GLU A 136 0.06 3.78 4.73
CA GLU A 136 0.05 3.64 6.19
C GLU A 136 -1.20 4.29 6.81
N SER A 137 -1.56 5.50 6.38
CA SER A 137 -2.76 6.18 6.86
C SER A 137 -4.05 5.43 6.48
N SER A 138 -4.09 4.84 5.27
CA SER A 138 -5.22 4.02 4.85
C SER A 138 -5.29 2.69 5.59
N ALA A 139 -4.17 2.03 5.85
CA ALA A 139 -4.13 0.80 6.65
C ALA A 139 -4.61 1.07 8.09
N LYS A 140 -4.20 2.21 8.68
CA LYS A 140 -4.72 2.65 9.98
C LYS A 140 -6.22 2.88 9.95
N ALA A 141 -6.73 3.60 8.94
CA ALA A 141 -8.16 3.85 8.79
C ALA A 141 -8.96 2.55 8.59
N LEU A 142 -8.41 1.56 7.85
CA LEU A 142 -9.01 0.24 7.71
C LEU A 142 -9.04 -0.50 9.05
N THR A 143 -7.96 -0.46 9.85
CA THR A 143 -7.90 -1.09 11.18
C THR A 143 -8.95 -0.51 12.11
N GLU A 144 -9.12 0.82 12.10
CA GLU A 144 -10.15 1.49 12.91
C GLU A 144 -11.56 1.16 12.45
N ARG A 145 -11.76 0.96 11.15
CA ARG A 145 -13.07 0.71 10.55
C ARG A 145 -13.50 -0.76 10.63
N LEU A 146 -12.56 -1.69 10.50
CA LEU A 146 -12.79 -3.14 10.43
C LEU A 146 -12.23 -3.84 11.67
N ALA A 147 -12.72 -3.46 12.85
CA ALA A 147 -12.21 -3.95 14.13
C ALA A 147 -12.29 -5.49 14.29
N ASP A 148 -13.22 -6.14 13.59
CA ASP A 148 -13.39 -7.59 13.62
C ASP A 148 -12.63 -8.33 12.50
N SER A 149 -11.73 -7.63 11.79
CA SER A 149 -10.88 -8.17 10.72
C SER A 149 -9.40 -8.01 11.08
N GLU A 150 -8.55 -8.82 10.48
CA GLU A 150 -7.09 -8.70 10.59
C GLU A 150 -6.54 -7.91 9.41
N ILE A 151 -6.02 -6.70 9.64
CA ILE A 151 -5.37 -5.91 8.60
C ILE A 151 -3.90 -6.30 8.55
N LEU A 152 -3.49 -6.89 7.43
CA LEU A 152 -2.13 -7.35 7.19
C LEU A 152 -1.28 -6.26 6.51
N PRO A 153 0.06 -6.40 6.50
CA PRO A 153 0.93 -5.52 5.74
C PRO A 153 0.50 -5.41 4.28
N GLY A 154 0.41 -4.19 3.77
CA GLY A 154 -0.11 -3.90 2.44
C GLY A 154 0.97 -3.54 1.43
N TYR A 155 0.58 -3.46 0.16
CA TYR A 155 1.41 -3.01 -0.95
C TYR A 155 0.94 -1.65 -1.47
N GLY A 156 1.89 -0.78 -1.81
CA GLY A 156 1.56 0.54 -2.35
C GLY A 156 2.55 1.00 -3.41
N VAL A 157 2.04 1.52 -4.51
CA VAL A 157 2.86 1.98 -5.62
C VAL A 157 2.39 3.34 -6.16
N ARG A 158 3.35 4.20 -6.51
CA ARG A 158 3.02 5.42 -7.25
C ARG A 158 2.53 5.10 -8.65
N ALA A 159 1.48 5.80 -9.09
CA ALA A 159 0.97 5.66 -10.46
C ALA A 159 2.08 5.86 -11.53
N ALA A 160 3.03 6.77 -11.26
CA ALA A 160 4.18 7.03 -12.13
C ALA A 160 5.21 5.87 -12.16
N ARG A 161 5.06 4.85 -11.31
CA ARG A 161 5.97 3.69 -11.21
C ARG A 161 5.26 2.36 -11.48
N ILE A 162 4.16 2.39 -12.19
CA ILE A 162 3.35 1.20 -12.46
C ILE A 162 4.15 0.06 -13.13
N GLU A 163 5.17 0.39 -13.89
CA GLU A 163 6.07 -0.57 -14.54
C GLU A 163 6.92 -1.39 -13.55
N ALA A 164 7.10 -0.91 -12.32
CA ALA A 164 7.82 -1.64 -11.27
C ALA A 164 6.97 -2.74 -10.59
N VAL A 165 5.66 -2.70 -10.77
CA VAL A 165 4.67 -3.59 -10.12
C VAL A 165 5.02 -5.07 -10.23
N PRO A 166 5.38 -5.63 -11.41
CA PRO A 166 5.65 -7.06 -11.49
C PRO A 166 6.78 -7.54 -10.57
N ALA A 167 7.89 -6.78 -10.50
CA ALA A 167 9.03 -7.14 -9.65
C ALA A 167 8.75 -6.89 -8.16
N GLU A 168 8.10 -5.76 -7.84
CA GLU A 168 7.76 -5.40 -6.46
C GLU A 168 6.70 -6.34 -5.87
N LEU A 169 5.70 -6.75 -6.65
CA LEU A 169 4.70 -7.72 -6.20
C LEU A 169 5.28 -9.12 -6.02
N ASP A 170 6.21 -9.56 -6.88
CA ASP A 170 6.89 -10.84 -6.69
C ASP A 170 7.54 -10.91 -5.30
N ARG A 171 8.27 -9.87 -4.94
CA ARG A 171 8.89 -9.76 -3.63
C ARG A 171 7.85 -9.69 -2.52
N PHE A 172 6.89 -8.79 -2.62
CA PHE A 172 5.84 -8.59 -1.61
C PHE A 172 5.07 -9.88 -1.29
N LEU A 173 4.70 -10.64 -2.34
CA LEU A 173 3.94 -11.87 -2.17
C LEU A 173 4.77 -13.00 -1.54
N LYS A 174 6.07 -13.08 -1.86
CA LYS A 174 6.99 -14.03 -1.23
C LYS A 174 7.27 -13.67 0.23
N GLU A 175 7.56 -12.41 0.53
CA GLU A 175 7.77 -11.92 1.91
C GLU A 175 6.54 -12.14 2.79
N GLY A 176 5.34 -11.97 2.23
CA GLY A 176 4.07 -12.21 2.92
C GLY A 176 3.66 -13.69 3.02
N GLY A 177 4.40 -14.60 2.36
CA GLY A 177 4.06 -16.03 2.32
C GLY A 177 2.79 -16.35 1.52
N TYR A 178 2.40 -15.47 0.60
CA TYR A 178 1.22 -15.66 -0.26
C TYR A 178 1.50 -16.56 -1.47
N VAL A 179 2.75 -16.64 -1.88
CA VAL A 179 3.24 -17.52 -2.94
C VAL A 179 4.51 -18.23 -2.49
N GLU A 180 4.80 -19.38 -3.10
CA GLU A 180 6.04 -20.12 -2.84
C GLU A 180 7.25 -19.36 -3.37
N GLY A 181 8.39 -19.52 -2.70
CA GLY A 181 9.66 -18.94 -3.06
C GLY A 181 10.30 -18.18 -1.91
N GLU A 182 11.61 -18.02 -2.01
CA GLU A 182 12.38 -17.24 -1.05
C GLU A 182 12.78 -15.91 -1.68
N CYS A 183 12.88 -14.87 -0.87
CA CYS A 183 13.53 -13.62 -1.23
C CYS A 183 14.48 -13.20 -0.12
N GLU A 184 15.61 -12.65 -0.51
CA GLU A 184 16.57 -12.14 0.45
C GLU A 184 15.95 -10.91 1.17
N PRO A 185 15.94 -10.91 2.52
CA PRO A 185 15.43 -9.76 3.27
C PRO A 185 16.21 -8.50 2.91
N LEU A 186 15.51 -7.38 2.77
CA LEU A 186 16.20 -6.09 2.62
C LEU A 186 16.92 -5.73 3.92
N PRO A 187 18.14 -5.19 3.84
CA PRO A 187 18.83 -4.65 5.01
C PRO A 187 17.96 -3.59 5.71
N GLU A 188 18.06 -3.52 7.02
CA GLU A 188 17.43 -2.39 7.74
C GLU A 188 18.14 -1.08 7.39
N PHE A 189 17.41 0.04 7.48
CA PHE A 189 18.05 1.34 7.35
C PHE A 189 18.94 1.58 8.57
N PRO A 190 20.18 2.06 8.37
CA PRO A 190 21.02 2.48 9.48
C PRO A 190 20.45 3.74 10.15
N GLU A 191 21.11 4.20 11.21
CA GLU A 191 20.77 5.48 11.84
C GLU A 191 20.87 6.63 10.83
N GLN A 192 19.90 7.53 10.87
CA GLN A 192 19.90 8.69 10.00
C GLN A 192 21.02 9.68 10.36
N LYS A 193 21.66 10.25 9.36
CA LYS A 193 22.70 11.28 9.48
C LYS A 193 22.28 12.57 8.74
N PRO A 194 22.89 13.72 9.03
CA PRO A 194 22.69 14.93 8.24
C PRO A 194 22.96 14.70 6.76
N VAL A 195 22.14 15.31 5.91
CA VAL A 195 22.24 15.22 4.45
C VAL A 195 23.51 15.92 3.94
N THR A 196 24.27 15.27 3.09
CA THR A 196 25.37 15.87 2.32
C THR A 196 24.85 16.62 1.09
N GLU A 197 25.69 17.42 0.43
CA GLU A 197 25.31 18.11 -0.82
C GLU A 197 24.92 17.12 -1.93
N GLU A 198 25.63 16.00 -2.03
CA GLU A 198 25.33 14.95 -3.01
C GLU A 198 23.97 14.29 -2.74
N GLU A 199 23.69 13.93 -1.48
CA GLU A 199 22.43 13.34 -1.08
C GLU A 199 21.25 14.34 -1.23
N ALA A 200 21.48 15.64 -0.96
CA ALA A 200 20.51 16.68 -1.23
C ALA A 200 20.20 16.82 -2.74
N ALA A 201 21.21 16.67 -3.61
CA ALA A 201 21.01 16.66 -5.05
C ALA A 201 20.17 15.45 -5.50
N ILE A 202 20.39 14.26 -4.93
CA ILE A 202 19.56 13.06 -5.18
C ILE A 202 18.11 13.34 -4.78
N PHE A 203 17.88 13.87 -3.57
CA PHE A 203 16.54 14.22 -3.10
C PHE A 203 15.84 15.20 -4.05
N ASN A 204 16.52 16.31 -4.38
CA ASN A 204 15.98 17.36 -5.26
C ASN A 204 15.67 16.83 -6.67
N ALA A 205 16.53 15.96 -7.22
CA ALA A 205 16.29 15.33 -8.50
C ALA A 205 15.06 14.41 -8.48
N ALA A 206 14.85 13.69 -7.36
CA ALA A 206 13.72 12.77 -7.23
C ALA A 206 12.37 13.47 -7.04
N VAL A 207 12.34 14.64 -6.37
CA VAL A 207 11.08 15.32 -6.00
C VAL A 207 10.80 16.57 -6.82
N GLY A 208 11.79 17.10 -7.56
CA GLY A 208 11.73 18.41 -8.21
C GLY A 208 10.57 18.57 -9.20
N ASP A 209 10.21 17.52 -9.91
CA ASP A 209 9.13 17.54 -10.90
C ASP A 209 7.74 17.23 -10.29
N TYR A 210 7.65 16.98 -8.97
CA TYR A 210 6.38 16.69 -8.33
C TYR A 210 5.77 17.94 -7.71
N PRO A 211 4.76 18.56 -8.36
CA PRO A 211 4.26 19.89 -7.98
C PRO A 211 3.60 19.94 -6.59
N MET A 212 3.27 18.78 -6.01
CA MET A 212 2.65 18.68 -4.68
C MET A 212 3.67 18.57 -3.55
N MET A 213 4.98 18.57 -3.83
CA MET A 213 6.04 18.51 -2.83
C MET A 213 6.93 19.73 -2.93
N HIS A 214 7.03 20.48 -1.83
CA HIS A 214 7.96 21.58 -1.67
C HIS A 214 8.65 21.39 -0.33
N ALA A 215 9.74 20.65 -0.32
CA ALA A 215 10.38 20.18 0.90
C ALA A 215 11.90 20.25 0.80
N GLN A 216 12.56 20.32 1.95
CA GLN A 216 13.99 20.29 2.11
C GLN A 216 14.40 19.07 2.93
N ALA A 217 15.28 18.24 2.41
CA ALA A 217 15.84 17.12 3.14
C ALA A 217 16.75 17.61 4.28
N GLU A 218 16.63 17.00 5.45
CA GLU A 218 17.41 17.34 6.66
C GLU A 218 18.32 16.20 7.07
N THR A 219 17.79 14.97 7.11
CA THR A 219 18.55 13.77 7.44
C THR A 219 18.27 12.66 6.44
N VAL A 220 19.18 11.68 6.38
CA VAL A 220 19.09 10.55 5.43
C VAL A 220 19.69 9.29 6.02
N ALA A 221 19.09 8.15 5.69
CA ALA A 221 19.68 6.83 5.74
C ALA A 221 19.57 6.17 4.37
N SER A 222 20.48 5.27 4.04
CA SER A 222 20.43 4.52 2.78
C SER A 222 20.68 3.04 3.01
N ARG A 223 20.14 2.21 2.12
CA ARG A 223 20.37 0.78 2.10
C ARG A 223 20.48 0.26 0.67
N GLU A 224 21.26 -0.80 0.49
CA GLU A 224 21.30 -1.53 -0.77
C GLU A 224 19.99 -2.29 -0.97
N VAL A 225 19.48 -2.23 -2.21
CA VAL A 225 18.30 -3.00 -2.63
C VAL A 225 18.59 -3.65 -3.99
N PRO A 226 17.87 -4.68 -4.40
CA PRO A 226 18.05 -5.26 -5.73
C PRO A 226 17.92 -4.19 -6.81
N GLY A 227 19.00 -4.01 -7.56
CA GLY A 227 19.09 -3.05 -8.67
C GLY A 227 19.50 -1.63 -8.31
N GLY A 228 19.76 -1.29 -7.03
CA GLY A 228 20.13 0.07 -6.68
C GLY A 228 20.27 0.36 -5.20
N VAL A 229 20.09 1.62 -4.84
CA VAL A 229 20.15 2.11 -3.47
C VAL A 229 18.83 2.81 -3.13
N GLU A 230 18.23 2.41 -2.02
CA GLU A 230 17.05 3.09 -1.46
C GLU A 230 17.49 4.06 -0.36
N TYR A 231 17.07 5.30 -0.48
CA TYR A 231 17.28 6.36 0.50
C TYR A 231 15.99 6.65 1.27
N CYS A 232 16.13 6.85 2.57
CA CYS A 232 15.07 7.27 3.47
C CYS A 232 15.41 8.66 4.01
N PHE A 233 14.81 9.70 3.46
CA PHE A 233 15.02 11.07 3.88
C PHE A 233 13.97 11.51 4.90
N THR A 234 14.40 12.18 5.97
CA THR A 234 13.51 13.06 6.72
C THR A 234 13.61 14.46 6.11
N ALA A 235 12.48 14.99 5.70
CA ALA A 235 12.40 16.28 5.04
C ALA A 235 11.37 17.18 5.71
N ARG A 236 11.63 18.48 5.71
CA ARG A 236 10.75 19.52 6.22
C ARG A 236 9.96 20.14 5.08
N ASP A 237 8.64 20.26 5.26
CA ASP A 237 7.76 20.94 4.31
C ASP A 237 8.08 22.44 4.30
N LEU A 238 8.29 22.99 3.12
CA LEU A 238 8.61 24.41 2.96
C LEU A 238 7.35 25.22 2.66
N PRO A 239 7.25 26.47 3.18
CA PRO A 239 6.15 27.36 2.84
C PRO A 239 6.08 27.60 1.32
N ARG A 240 4.87 27.58 0.78
CA ARG A 240 4.62 27.96 -0.61
C ARG A 240 4.30 29.43 -0.69
N GLU A 241 4.91 30.14 -1.63
CA GLU A 241 4.49 31.51 -1.97
C GLU A 241 3.05 31.45 -2.50
N GLY A 242 2.11 32.16 -1.86
CA GLY A 242 0.70 32.15 -2.22
C GLY A 242 -0.14 30.98 -1.68
N GLY A 243 0.45 30.11 -0.86
CA GLY A 243 -0.30 29.01 -0.21
C GLY A 243 -1.37 29.52 0.75
N LEU A 244 -2.50 28.82 0.82
CA LEU A 244 -3.59 29.10 1.76
C LEU A 244 -3.04 29.09 3.19
N LYS A 245 -3.03 30.22 3.85
CA LYS A 245 -2.76 30.31 5.28
C LYS A 245 -3.97 29.73 6.02
N GLY A 246 -3.74 28.71 6.83
CA GLY A 246 -4.79 28.21 7.72
C GLY A 246 -5.26 29.29 8.69
N PRO A 247 -6.45 29.15 9.30
CA PRO A 247 -6.94 30.06 10.34
C PRO A 247 -5.94 30.04 11.51
N GLY A 248 -5.18 31.14 11.66
CA GLY A 248 -4.20 31.29 12.76
C GLY A 248 -2.77 31.59 12.35
N GLY A 249 -2.45 31.80 11.08
CA GLY A 249 -1.11 32.19 10.64
C GLY A 249 -0.26 31.07 10.04
N ALA A 250 1.03 31.02 10.36
CA ALA A 250 1.97 30.04 9.79
C ALA A 250 1.49 28.59 10.02
N MET A 251 1.50 27.80 8.95
CA MET A 251 1.30 26.36 9.07
C MET A 251 2.38 25.78 9.99
N PRO A 252 2.05 24.86 10.91
CA PRO A 252 3.07 24.21 11.71
C PRO A 252 4.09 23.53 10.79
N GLU A 253 5.35 23.61 11.14
CA GLU A 253 6.40 22.86 10.44
C GLU A 253 6.03 21.37 10.46
N ARG A 254 5.87 20.80 9.26
CA ARG A 254 5.58 19.37 9.10
C ARG A 254 6.82 18.69 8.58
N THR A 255 7.22 17.66 9.28
CA THR A 255 8.22 16.71 8.77
C THR A 255 7.54 15.58 8.01
N MET A 256 8.22 15.08 7.01
CA MET A 256 7.79 13.92 6.23
C MET A 256 8.96 12.98 5.99
N THR A 257 8.67 11.72 5.82
CA THR A 257 9.64 10.73 5.37
C THR A 257 9.46 10.49 3.89
N VAL A 258 10.52 10.71 3.10
CA VAL A 258 10.51 10.51 1.64
C VAL A 258 11.47 9.39 1.29
N TYR A 259 10.98 8.38 0.61
CA TYR A 259 11.79 7.27 0.12
C TYR A 259 12.14 7.50 -1.34
N VAL A 260 13.43 7.41 -1.65
CA VAL A 260 13.96 7.63 -3.01
C VAL A 260 14.75 6.41 -3.43
N LEU A 261 14.47 5.90 -4.63
CA LEU A 261 15.22 4.81 -5.25
C LEU A 261 16.15 5.39 -6.32
N VAL A 262 17.40 4.99 -6.28
CA VAL A 262 18.40 5.26 -7.30
C VAL A 262 18.84 3.93 -7.90
N GLU A 263 18.39 3.64 -9.11
CA GLU A 263 18.82 2.49 -9.89
C GLU A 263 20.01 2.86 -10.78
N GLN A 264 20.80 1.85 -11.19
CA GLN A 264 21.91 2.08 -12.11
C GLN A 264 21.43 2.72 -13.41
N GLU A 265 22.14 3.75 -13.87
CA GLU A 265 21.88 4.47 -15.13
C GLU A 265 20.48 5.14 -15.23
N LYS A 266 19.72 5.24 -14.12
CA LYS A 266 18.42 5.91 -14.08
C LYS A 266 18.46 7.15 -13.17
N ALA A 267 17.60 8.10 -13.47
CA ALA A 267 17.39 9.25 -12.59
C ALA A 267 16.77 8.80 -11.24
N PRO A 268 17.12 9.48 -10.12
CA PRO A 268 16.49 9.25 -8.84
C PRO A 268 14.97 9.40 -8.91
N VAL A 269 14.25 8.48 -8.30
CA VAL A 269 12.76 8.49 -8.27
C VAL A 269 12.27 8.38 -6.82
N PHE A 270 11.44 9.27 -6.35
CA PHE A 270 10.81 9.00 -5.07
C PHE A 270 9.72 7.91 -5.22
N THR A 271 9.69 6.99 -4.25
CA THR A 271 8.79 5.83 -4.28
C THR A 271 7.54 6.04 -3.45
N ARG A 272 7.67 6.71 -2.31
CA ARG A 272 6.55 7.04 -1.40
C ARG A 272 6.93 8.16 -0.43
N VAL A 273 5.90 8.78 0.12
CA VAL A 273 6.00 9.78 1.19
C VAL A 273 5.07 9.37 2.34
N ASN A 274 5.59 9.39 3.55
CA ASN A 274 4.84 9.24 4.79
C ASN A 274 4.81 10.60 5.52
N ARG A 275 3.61 11.02 5.96
CA ARG A 275 3.35 12.31 6.62
C ARG A 275 2.73 12.13 7.99
#